data_2c9588f0ca98bf78858df7f9c4c29249
#
_entry.id   2c9588f0ca98bf78858df7f9c4c29249
#
_cell.length_a   1.000
_cell.length_b   1.000
_cell.length_c   1.000
_cell.angle_alpha   90.00
_cell.angle_beta   90.00
_cell.angle_gamma   90.00
#
_symmetry.space_group_name_H-M   'P 1'
#
loop_
_entity.id
_entity.type
_entity.pdbx_description
1 polymer ?
#
loop_
_entity_poly.entity_id
_entity_poly.type
_entity_poly.pdbx_seq_one_letter_code
_entity_poly.pdbx_strand_id
1 'polypeptide(L)'
;NLDTGETKPILINGKPVVKKPEAPSGEESSSAGYAFRMGEANKILTDFESNKKGLPTYAPSIASGVPVIGDYLENVTQNEDQQLYRNAALAWVRAKLRDESGATIQDIESSNEYKTYFPVMGDTEAKIKQKAKLREIAESEMMLKAGKASTKLEETRKNYNAKNPPAKNAQGWTLHTDKNGNKAYVSPDGKQYQKVQ
;
A
#
# COMPACT_ATOMS: atom_id res chain seq x y z
N ASN A 1 -12.04 -38.23 -16.87
CA ASN A 1 -13.04 -38.56 -17.86
C ASN A 1 -13.42 -37.28 -18.59
N LEU A 2 -13.21 -37.25 -19.91
CA LEU A 2 -13.46 -36.06 -20.73
C LEU A 2 -14.95 -35.73 -20.88
N ASP A 3 -15.82 -36.69 -20.65
CA ASP A 3 -17.28 -36.55 -20.87
C ASP A 3 -18.03 -36.00 -19.62
N THR A 4 -17.47 -36.13 -18.42
CA THR A 4 -18.17 -35.74 -17.18
C THR A 4 -17.46 -34.61 -16.42
N GLY A 5 -16.28 -34.16 -16.84
CA GLY A 5 -15.48 -33.17 -16.11
C GLY A 5 -14.99 -33.63 -14.74
N GLU A 6 -15.26 -34.88 -14.34
CA GLU A 6 -14.79 -35.42 -13.06
C GLU A 6 -13.31 -35.75 -13.10
N THR A 7 -12.53 -35.06 -12.26
CA THR A 7 -11.12 -35.37 -12.02
C THR A 7 -11.01 -36.40 -10.90
N LYS A 8 -10.59 -37.63 -11.24
CA LYS A 8 -10.25 -38.63 -10.21
C LYS A 8 -8.79 -38.42 -9.75
N PRO A 9 -8.51 -38.48 -8.45
CA PRO A 9 -7.14 -38.37 -7.96
C PRO A 9 -6.29 -39.54 -8.49
N ILE A 10 -5.08 -39.23 -8.93
CA ILE A 10 -4.10 -40.28 -9.25
C ILE A 10 -3.68 -40.94 -7.95
N LEU A 11 -3.82 -42.24 -7.87
CA LEU A 11 -3.41 -43.03 -6.69
C LEU A 11 -2.09 -43.74 -6.99
N ILE A 12 -1.12 -43.63 -6.05
CA ILE A 12 0.08 -44.46 -6.02
C ILE A 12 0.01 -45.29 -4.71
N ASN A 13 0.04 -46.60 -4.84
CA ASN A 13 -0.11 -47.53 -3.73
C ASN A 13 -1.41 -47.28 -2.89
N GLY A 14 -2.52 -46.96 -3.53
CA GLY A 14 -3.80 -46.71 -2.92
C GLY A 14 -3.92 -45.36 -2.19
N LYS A 15 -2.89 -44.50 -2.24
CA LYS A 15 -2.90 -43.17 -1.64
C LYS A 15 -3.00 -42.10 -2.73
N PRO A 16 -3.84 -41.07 -2.58
CA PRO A 16 -3.91 -39.99 -3.52
C PRO A 16 -2.57 -39.24 -3.58
N VAL A 17 -2.08 -39.03 -4.82
CA VAL A 17 -0.91 -38.19 -5.05
C VAL A 17 -1.34 -36.74 -4.91
N VAL A 18 -1.18 -36.17 -3.74
CA VAL A 18 -1.34 -34.74 -3.53
C VAL A 18 -0.03 -34.08 -3.90
N LYS A 19 0.03 -33.40 -5.04
CA LYS A 19 1.20 -32.57 -5.36
C LYS A 19 1.31 -31.52 -4.26
N LYS A 20 2.38 -31.59 -3.46
CA LYS A 20 2.65 -30.56 -2.45
C LYS A 20 2.74 -29.21 -3.16
N PRO A 21 2.02 -28.17 -2.69
CA PRO A 21 2.14 -26.85 -3.27
C PRO A 21 3.62 -26.44 -3.32
N GLU A 22 4.07 -26.03 -4.47
CA GLU A 22 5.44 -25.58 -4.64
C GLU A 22 5.62 -24.26 -3.86
N ALA A 23 6.68 -24.18 -3.06
CA ALA A 23 6.98 -22.97 -2.30
C ALA A 23 7.25 -21.79 -3.23
N PRO A 24 6.88 -20.55 -2.85
CA PRO A 24 7.24 -19.37 -3.59
C PRO A 24 8.76 -19.24 -3.75
N SER A 25 9.21 -18.71 -4.87
CA SER A 25 10.61 -18.35 -5.06
C SER A 25 11.04 -17.20 -4.13
N GLY A 26 12.34 -16.96 -4.02
CA GLY A 26 12.88 -15.82 -3.29
C GLY A 26 12.40 -14.50 -3.88
N GLU A 27 12.33 -14.40 -5.20
CA GLU A 27 11.85 -13.24 -5.94
C GLU A 27 10.35 -13.01 -5.68
N GLU A 28 9.50 -14.02 -5.84
CA GLU A 28 8.07 -13.93 -5.52
C GLU A 28 7.83 -13.48 -4.06
N SER A 29 8.64 -13.98 -3.13
CA SER A 29 8.55 -13.63 -1.71
C SER A 29 8.95 -12.16 -1.46
N SER A 30 9.98 -11.68 -2.14
CA SER A 30 10.42 -10.28 -2.06
C SER A 30 9.38 -9.33 -2.65
N SER A 31 8.89 -9.64 -3.85
CA SER A 31 7.84 -8.85 -4.53
C SER A 31 6.55 -8.81 -3.71
N ALA A 32 6.17 -9.91 -3.03
CA ALA A 32 5.05 -9.92 -2.10
C ALA A 32 5.27 -8.95 -0.92
N GLY A 33 6.48 -8.90 -0.37
CA GLY A 33 6.84 -7.98 0.69
C GLY A 33 6.82 -6.51 0.23
N TYR A 34 7.22 -6.23 -0.99
CA TYR A 34 7.14 -4.89 -1.59
C TYR A 34 5.69 -4.50 -1.87
N ALA A 35 4.89 -5.37 -2.49
CA ALA A 35 3.48 -5.16 -2.74
C ALA A 35 2.71 -4.85 -1.44
N PHE A 36 3.02 -5.54 -0.34
CA PHE A 36 2.43 -5.27 0.96
C PHE A 36 2.73 -3.84 1.43
N ARG A 37 4.00 -3.43 1.38
CA ARG A 37 4.41 -2.08 1.82
C ARG A 37 3.81 -0.98 0.95
N MET A 38 3.79 -1.18 -0.37
CA MET A 38 3.17 -0.25 -1.31
C MET A 38 1.68 -0.09 -1.02
N GLY A 39 0.95 -1.19 -0.87
CA GLY A 39 -0.48 -1.16 -0.61
C GLY A 39 -0.85 -0.53 0.74
N GLU A 40 -0.06 -0.77 1.81
CA GLU A 40 -0.31 -0.10 3.10
C GLU A 40 0.00 1.41 3.03
N ALA A 41 1.09 1.79 2.36
CA ALA A 41 1.40 3.20 2.12
C ALA A 41 0.31 3.89 1.29
N ASN A 42 -0.19 3.24 0.23
CA ASN A 42 -1.20 3.82 -0.66
C ASN A 42 -2.56 4.04 0.02
N LYS A 43 -2.92 3.24 1.01
CA LYS A 43 -4.13 3.50 1.82
C LYS A 43 -4.04 4.84 2.54
N ILE A 44 -2.89 5.10 3.17
CA ILE A 44 -2.63 6.38 3.86
C ILE A 44 -2.69 7.52 2.84
N LEU A 45 -1.99 7.38 1.72
CA LEU A 45 -1.92 8.40 0.66
C LEU A 45 -3.31 8.73 0.07
N THR A 46 -4.11 7.71 -0.21
CA THR A 46 -5.46 7.87 -0.76
C THR A 46 -6.38 8.61 0.22
N ASP A 47 -6.29 8.32 1.53
CA ASP A 47 -7.06 9.05 2.55
C ASP A 47 -6.67 10.53 2.58
N PHE A 48 -5.37 10.83 2.59
CA PHE A 48 -4.88 12.21 2.56
C PHE A 48 -5.27 12.96 1.27
N GLU A 49 -5.14 12.33 0.12
CA GLU A 49 -5.48 12.94 -1.18
C GLU A 49 -6.99 13.20 -1.30
N SER A 50 -7.82 12.27 -0.82
CA SER A 50 -9.27 12.41 -0.81
C SER A 50 -9.74 13.56 0.09
N ASN A 51 -9.07 13.76 1.21
CA ASN A 51 -9.36 14.81 2.17
C ASN A 51 -8.56 16.10 1.91
N LYS A 52 -7.75 16.15 0.86
CA LYS A 52 -6.82 17.25 0.52
C LYS A 52 -5.88 17.63 1.67
N LYS A 53 -5.57 16.67 2.54
CA LYS A 53 -4.64 16.82 3.66
C LYS A 53 -3.23 16.44 3.23
N GLY A 54 -2.22 17.02 3.87
CA GLY A 54 -0.82 16.64 3.65
C GLY A 54 -0.28 16.89 2.24
N LEU A 55 -1.11 17.37 1.30
CA LEU A 55 -0.69 17.70 -0.04
C LEU A 55 0.25 18.90 -0.04
N PRO A 56 1.21 18.96 -0.97
CA PRO A 56 2.10 20.12 -1.10
C PRO A 56 1.29 21.38 -1.31
N THR A 57 1.34 22.30 -0.36
CA THR A 57 0.71 23.63 -0.47
C THR A 57 1.71 24.63 -0.99
N TYR A 58 1.20 25.62 -1.73
CA TYR A 58 2.02 26.69 -2.26
C TYR A 58 2.60 27.54 -1.12
N ALA A 59 3.92 27.46 -0.93
CA ALA A 59 4.65 28.47 -0.18
C ALA A 59 5.27 29.45 -1.19
N PRO A 60 5.00 30.77 -1.12
CA PRO A 60 5.45 31.74 -2.11
C PRO A 60 6.97 31.84 -2.30
N SER A 61 7.73 31.32 -1.37
CA SER A 61 9.20 31.38 -1.34
C SER A 61 9.93 30.33 -2.20
N ILE A 62 9.20 29.41 -2.86
CA ILE A 62 9.84 28.33 -3.64
C ILE A 62 9.58 28.57 -5.15
N ALA A 63 9.93 29.75 -5.65
CA ALA A 63 9.80 30.08 -7.07
C ALA A 63 10.97 29.62 -7.94
N SER A 64 11.99 28.97 -7.39
CA SER A 64 13.20 28.62 -8.13
C SER A 64 13.62 27.18 -7.87
N GLY A 65 13.32 26.33 -8.81
CA GLY A 65 13.96 25.03 -8.89
C GLY A 65 13.13 23.88 -8.35
N VAL A 66 13.31 22.75 -8.99
CA VAL A 66 12.73 21.47 -8.59
C VAL A 66 13.42 21.04 -7.29
N PRO A 67 12.73 20.91 -6.17
CA PRO A 67 13.38 20.41 -4.96
C PRO A 67 13.82 18.96 -5.16
N VAL A 68 15.11 18.72 -4.97
CA VAL A 68 15.61 17.37 -4.71
C VAL A 68 14.94 16.90 -3.41
N ILE A 69 14.54 15.64 -3.35
CA ILE A 69 13.82 15.10 -2.16
C ILE A 69 14.57 15.41 -0.86
N GLY A 70 15.92 15.44 -0.87
CA GLY A 70 16.76 15.80 0.26
C GLY A 70 16.57 17.26 0.74
N ASP A 71 16.71 18.22 -0.15
CA ASP A 71 16.72 19.67 0.18
C ASP A 71 15.33 20.24 0.47
N TYR A 72 14.28 19.65 -0.12
CA TYR A 72 12.89 20.08 0.14
C TYR A 72 12.47 19.83 1.59
N LEU A 73 13.23 19.02 2.29
CA LEU A 73 12.85 18.45 3.57
C LEU A 73 13.36 19.22 4.79
N GLU A 74 14.44 19.93 4.63
CA GLU A 74 15.06 20.62 5.75
C GLU A 74 14.51 22.03 6.00
N ASN A 75 13.88 22.66 4.99
CA ASN A 75 13.56 24.08 5.00
C ASN A 75 12.07 24.44 5.04
N VAL A 76 11.15 23.47 5.12
CA VAL A 76 9.71 23.78 5.18
C VAL A 76 9.19 23.32 6.55
N THR A 77 8.57 24.23 7.27
CA THR A 77 7.72 23.92 8.42
C THR A 77 6.54 23.08 7.96
N GLN A 78 6.76 21.76 7.89
CA GLN A 78 5.73 20.80 7.53
C GLN A 78 4.85 20.58 8.74
N ASN A 79 3.53 20.66 8.53
CA ASN A 79 2.60 20.19 9.54
C ASN A 79 2.61 18.65 9.63
N GLU A 80 2.00 18.10 10.66
CA GLU A 80 1.98 16.66 10.92
C GLU A 80 1.42 15.87 9.73
N ASP A 81 0.33 16.32 9.12
CA ASP A 81 -0.29 15.68 7.95
C ASP A 81 0.69 15.60 6.77
N GLN A 82 1.44 16.66 6.51
CA GLN A 82 2.44 16.69 5.43
C GLN A 82 3.61 15.73 5.69
N GLN A 83 4.04 15.61 6.93
CA GLN A 83 5.08 14.65 7.32
C GLN A 83 4.60 13.21 7.16
N LEU A 84 3.38 12.90 7.59
CA LEU A 84 2.78 11.58 7.45
C LEU A 84 2.60 11.19 5.99
N TYR A 85 2.04 12.09 5.17
CA TYR A 85 1.90 11.87 3.74
C TYR A 85 3.23 11.56 3.07
N ARG A 86 4.24 12.38 3.34
CA ARG A 86 5.57 12.23 2.79
C ARG A 86 6.23 10.93 3.18
N ASN A 87 6.15 10.54 4.45
CA ASN A 87 6.71 9.29 4.93
C ASN A 87 6.07 8.09 4.23
N ALA A 88 4.76 8.10 4.02
CA ALA A 88 4.05 7.09 3.26
C ALA A 88 4.51 7.06 1.79
N ALA A 89 4.63 8.23 1.15
CA ALA A 89 5.10 8.33 -0.24
C ALA A 89 6.54 7.79 -0.41
N LEU A 90 7.44 8.13 0.50
CA LEU A 90 8.82 7.61 0.48
C LEU A 90 8.88 6.10 0.73
N ALA A 91 8.04 5.58 1.61
CA ALA A 91 7.96 4.13 1.84
C ALA A 91 7.51 3.39 0.58
N TRP A 92 6.54 3.95 -0.14
CA TRP A 92 6.05 3.44 -1.41
C TRP A 92 7.14 3.46 -2.50
N VAL A 93 7.78 4.61 -2.73
CA VAL A 93 8.86 4.77 -3.72
C VAL A 93 10.00 3.80 -3.46
N ARG A 94 10.44 3.70 -2.20
CA ARG A 94 11.53 2.78 -1.83
C ARG A 94 11.17 1.32 -2.07
N ALA A 95 9.92 0.92 -1.85
CA ALA A 95 9.49 -0.44 -2.15
C ALA A 95 9.52 -0.72 -3.65
N LYS A 96 9.04 0.21 -4.49
CA LYS A 96 9.07 0.10 -5.96
C LYS A 96 10.50 0.02 -6.49
N LEU A 97 11.35 0.98 -6.12
CA LEU A 97 12.74 1.03 -6.62
C LEU A 97 13.58 -0.18 -6.18
N ARG A 98 13.32 -0.73 -5.00
CA ARG A 98 13.99 -1.95 -4.54
C ARG A 98 13.69 -3.16 -5.40
N ASP A 99 12.49 -3.29 -5.90
CA ASP A 99 12.11 -4.37 -6.80
C ASP A 99 12.77 -4.21 -8.18
N GLU A 100 12.92 -2.98 -8.67
CA GLU A 100 13.46 -2.71 -9.99
C GLU A 100 14.99 -2.77 -10.05
N SER A 101 15.69 -2.21 -9.08
CA SER A 101 17.14 -2.06 -9.11
C SER A 101 17.90 -3.13 -8.33
N GLY A 102 17.27 -3.70 -7.29
CA GLY A 102 17.95 -4.65 -6.41
C GLY A 102 19.18 -4.09 -5.68
N ALA A 103 19.56 -2.85 -5.98
CA ALA A 103 20.79 -2.20 -5.56
C ALA A 103 20.53 -0.99 -4.66
N THR A 104 21.56 -0.19 -4.43
CA THR A 104 21.45 1.08 -3.71
C THR A 104 20.62 2.07 -4.51
N ILE A 105 19.54 2.58 -3.90
CA ILE A 105 18.66 3.57 -4.52
C ILE A 105 19.35 4.94 -4.45
N GLN A 106 19.48 5.60 -5.59
CA GLN A 106 20.04 6.96 -5.66
C GLN A 106 18.96 8.00 -5.37
N ASP A 107 19.35 9.13 -4.77
CA ASP A 107 18.40 10.19 -4.42
C ASP A 107 17.70 10.77 -5.65
N ILE A 108 18.40 10.86 -6.78
CA ILE A 108 17.83 11.35 -8.04
C ILE A 108 16.73 10.43 -8.59
N GLU A 109 16.93 9.11 -8.49
CA GLU A 109 15.93 8.12 -8.88
C GLU A 109 14.69 8.25 -8.00
N SER A 110 14.89 8.33 -6.69
CA SER A 110 13.82 8.55 -5.72
C SER A 110 13.04 9.84 -6.02
N SER A 111 13.74 10.92 -6.41
CA SER A 111 13.13 12.20 -6.78
C SER A 111 12.27 12.10 -8.04
N ASN A 112 12.75 11.42 -9.08
CA ASN A 112 12.02 11.26 -10.33
C ASN A 112 10.78 10.38 -10.14
N GLU A 113 10.92 9.27 -9.42
CA GLU A 113 9.80 8.40 -9.08
C GLU A 113 8.75 9.12 -8.22
N TYR A 114 9.19 9.91 -7.25
CA TYR A 114 8.27 10.74 -6.48
C TYR A 114 7.43 11.65 -7.37
N LYS A 115 8.04 12.38 -8.29
CA LYS A 115 7.33 13.29 -9.23
C LYS A 115 6.37 12.55 -10.16
N THR A 116 6.70 11.31 -10.53
CA THR A 116 5.86 10.48 -11.40
C THR A 116 4.60 10.00 -10.70
N TYR A 117 4.71 9.61 -9.43
CA TYR A 117 3.65 8.92 -8.72
C TYR A 117 2.93 9.76 -7.65
N PHE A 118 3.51 10.89 -7.23
CA PHE A 118 2.94 11.69 -6.15
C PHE A 118 2.69 13.14 -6.58
N PRO A 119 1.64 13.75 -6.00
CA PRO A 119 1.34 15.16 -6.23
C PRO A 119 2.54 16.05 -5.96
N VAL A 120 2.78 16.96 -6.87
CA VAL A 120 3.74 18.05 -6.70
C VAL A 120 3.03 19.40 -6.86
N MET A 121 3.68 20.45 -6.38
CA MET A 121 3.14 21.80 -6.49
C MET A 121 2.81 22.15 -7.95
N GLY A 122 1.60 22.67 -8.18
CA GLY A 122 1.10 23.01 -9.50
C GLY A 122 0.36 21.88 -10.23
N ASP A 123 0.28 20.67 -9.66
CA ASP A 123 -0.54 19.63 -10.24
C ASP A 123 -2.03 19.94 -10.10
N THR A 124 -2.76 19.75 -11.19
CA THR A 124 -4.23 19.85 -11.21
C THR A 124 -4.86 18.61 -10.57
N GLU A 125 -6.14 18.69 -10.18
CA GLU A 125 -6.88 17.53 -9.66
C GLU A 125 -6.86 16.34 -10.63
N ALA A 126 -6.91 16.61 -11.94
CA ALA A 126 -6.82 15.58 -12.97
C ALA A 126 -5.46 14.85 -12.92
N LYS A 127 -4.37 15.61 -12.76
CA LYS A 127 -3.02 15.05 -12.60
C LYS A 127 -2.86 14.24 -11.32
N ILE A 128 -3.42 14.72 -10.22
CA ILE A 128 -3.39 13.99 -8.93
C ILE A 128 -4.11 12.64 -9.07
N LYS A 129 -5.29 12.62 -9.68
CA LYS A 129 -6.02 11.37 -9.97
C LYS A 129 -5.26 10.45 -10.91
N GLN A 130 -4.60 10.99 -11.94
CA GLN A 130 -3.76 10.21 -12.85
C GLN A 130 -2.60 9.54 -12.09
N LYS A 131 -1.91 10.28 -11.23
CA LYS A 131 -0.80 9.76 -10.42
C LYS A 131 -1.27 8.67 -9.44
N ALA A 132 -2.43 8.86 -8.81
CA ALA A 132 -3.04 7.81 -7.99
C ALA A 132 -3.30 6.53 -8.81
N LYS A 133 -3.81 6.68 -10.04
CA LYS A 133 -4.02 5.53 -10.94
C LYS A 133 -2.73 4.84 -11.35
N LEU A 134 -1.65 5.59 -11.59
CA LEU A 134 -0.33 5.01 -11.87
C LEU A 134 0.20 4.19 -10.68
N ARG A 135 -0.04 4.64 -9.44
CA ARG A 135 0.32 3.85 -8.25
C ARG A 135 -0.45 2.54 -8.18
N GLU A 136 -1.76 2.54 -8.44
CA GLU A 136 -2.56 1.31 -8.49
C GLU A 136 -2.04 0.31 -9.53
N ILE A 137 -1.63 0.80 -10.72
CA ILE A 137 -1.05 -0.04 -11.76
C ILE A 137 0.26 -0.66 -11.27
N ALA A 138 1.18 0.15 -10.74
CA ALA A 138 2.47 -0.34 -10.23
C ALA A 138 2.30 -1.36 -9.08
N GLU A 139 1.31 -1.16 -8.20
CA GLU A 139 0.97 -2.15 -7.16
C GLU A 139 0.43 -3.45 -7.75
N SER A 140 -0.40 -3.36 -8.79
CA SER A 140 -0.93 -4.53 -9.49
C SER A 140 0.18 -5.32 -10.18
N GLU A 141 1.14 -4.65 -10.80
CA GLU A 141 2.33 -5.26 -11.39
C GLU A 141 3.17 -6.00 -10.33
N MET A 142 3.39 -5.36 -9.18
CA MET A 142 4.11 -5.96 -8.06
C MET A 142 3.39 -7.20 -7.53
N MET A 143 2.05 -7.17 -7.44
CA MET A 143 1.24 -8.32 -7.05
C MET A 143 1.33 -9.47 -8.08
N LEU A 144 1.40 -9.17 -9.38
CA LEU A 144 1.63 -10.18 -10.42
C LEU A 144 3.00 -10.84 -10.27
N LYS A 145 4.06 -10.06 -10.02
CA LYS A 145 5.40 -10.59 -9.72
C LYS A 145 5.43 -11.44 -8.45
N ALA A 146 4.59 -11.14 -7.47
CA ALA A 146 4.47 -11.91 -6.23
C ALA A 146 3.96 -13.35 -6.46
N GLY A 147 3.33 -13.63 -7.60
CA GLY A 147 2.97 -14.99 -8.03
C GLY A 147 2.34 -15.84 -6.93
N LYS A 148 2.97 -16.97 -6.60
CA LYS A 148 2.50 -17.89 -5.56
C LYS A 148 2.54 -17.31 -4.15
N ALA A 149 3.37 -16.28 -3.90
CA ALA A 149 3.45 -15.61 -2.60
C ALA A 149 2.28 -14.66 -2.35
N SER A 150 1.49 -14.30 -3.37
CA SER A 150 0.37 -13.36 -3.25
C SER A 150 -0.70 -13.84 -2.27
N THR A 151 -1.03 -15.13 -2.26
CA THR A 151 -2.02 -15.71 -1.31
C THR A 151 -1.57 -15.55 0.13
N LYS A 152 -0.29 -15.84 0.41
CA LYS A 152 0.30 -15.65 1.74
C LYS A 152 0.35 -14.17 2.12
N LEU A 153 0.54 -13.29 1.15
CA LEU A 153 0.48 -11.85 1.35
C LEU A 153 -0.90 -11.39 1.81
N GLU A 154 -1.97 -11.89 1.16
CA GLU A 154 -3.34 -11.55 1.58
C GLU A 154 -3.66 -12.02 3.00
N GLU A 155 -3.25 -13.22 3.36
CA GLU A 155 -3.38 -13.70 4.75
C GLU A 155 -2.61 -12.82 5.73
N THR A 156 -1.36 -12.44 5.37
CA THR A 156 -0.54 -11.54 6.18
C THR A 156 -1.21 -10.18 6.34
N ARG A 157 -1.78 -9.64 5.26
CA ARG A 157 -2.51 -8.36 5.27
C ARG A 157 -3.75 -8.42 6.15
N LYS A 158 -4.53 -9.49 6.06
CA LYS A 158 -5.69 -9.72 6.92
C LYS A 158 -5.28 -9.76 8.39
N ASN A 159 -4.24 -10.53 8.72
CA ASN A 159 -3.73 -10.65 10.09
C ASN A 159 -3.17 -9.32 10.62
N TYR A 160 -2.47 -8.56 9.77
CA TYR A 160 -1.96 -7.24 10.13
C TYR A 160 -3.09 -6.26 10.40
N ASN A 161 -4.10 -6.20 9.53
CA ASN A 161 -5.25 -5.30 9.69
C ASN A 161 -6.12 -5.68 10.88
N ALA A 162 -6.27 -6.97 11.20
CA ALA A 162 -6.96 -7.42 12.39
C ALA A 162 -6.26 -6.96 13.68
N LYS A 163 -4.92 -6.99 13.69
CA LYS A 163 -4.11 -6.48 14.82
C LYS A 163 -4.06 -4.95 14.88
N ASN A 164 -4.03 -4.32 13.71
CA ASN A 164 -3.88 -2.87 13.54
C ASN A 164 -5.04 -2.32 12.69
N PRO A 165 -6.26 -2.38 13.20
CA PRO A 165 -7.41 -1.85 12.46
C PRO A 165 -7.26 -0.34 12.27
N PRO A 166 -7.63 0.21 11.10
CA PRO A 166 -7.54 1.63 10.83
C PRO A 166 -8.39 2.44 11.81
N ALA A 167 -8.01 3.69 12.06
CA ALA A 167 -8.75 4.57 12.97
C ALA A 167 -10.20 4.81 12.54
N LYS A 168 -10.48 4.69 11.23
CA LYS A 168 -11.83 4.74 10.66
C LYS A 168 -12.02 3.60 9.67
N ASN A 169 -13.23 3.03 9.63
CA ASN A 169 -13.60 2.05 8.61
C ASN A 169 -14.06 2.73 7.30
N ALA A 170 -14.43 1.92 6.30
CA ALA A 170 -14.89 2.40 5.00
C ALA A 170 -16.16 3.27 5.07
N GLN A 171 -16.97 3.14 6.14
CA GLN A 171 -18.14 3.96 6.42
C GLN A 171 -17.79 5.26 7.18
N GLY A 172 -16.52 5.50 7.47
CA GLY A 172 -16.06 6.65 8.25
C GLY A 172 -16.30 6.54 9.76
N TRP A 173 -16.67 5.36 10.26
CA TRP A 173 -16.90 5.14 11.70
C TRP A 173 -15.56 5.05 12.44
N THR A 174 -15.52 5.61 13.64
CA THR A 174 -14.30 5.70 14.44
C THR A 174 -14.06 4.41 15.24
N LEU A 175 -12.81 3.96 15.27
CA LEU A 175 -12.39 2.81 16.06
C LEU A 175 -12.39 3.18 17.55
N HIS A 176 -13.06 2.35 18.34
CA HIS A 176 -13.05 2.41 19.80
C HIS A 176 -12.56 1.09 20.39
N THR A 177 -11.86 1.18 21.51
CA THR A 177 -11.41 0.02 22.27
C THR A 177 -12.04 0.08 23.66
N ASP A 178 -12.68 -1.01 24.08
CA ASP A 178 -13.27 -1.11 25.40
C ASP A 178 -12.21 -1.41 26.50
N LYS A 179 -12.64 -1.42 27.76
CA LYS A 179 -11.77 -1.70 28.92
C LYS A 179 -11.15 -3.10 28.89
N ASN A 180 -11.72 -4.02 28.13
CA ASN A 180 -11.26 -5.41 27.99
C ASN A 180 -10.37 -5.59 26.73
N GLY A 181 -10.09 -4.51 25.98
CA GLY A 181 -9.30 -4.55 24.77
C GLY A 181 -10.09 -4.93 23.51
N ASN A 182 -11.41 -5.12 23.57
CA ASN A 182 -12.23 -5.40 22.40
C ASN A 182 -12.34 -4.14 21.54
N LYS A 183 -12.23 -4.32 20.23
CA LYS A 183 -12.24 -3.23 19.26
C LYS A 183 -13.54 -3.26 18.45
N ALA A 184 -14.14 -2.11 18.27
CA ALA A 184 -15.31 -1.92 17.41
C ALA A 184 -15.29 -0.54 16.76
N TYR A 185 -15.85 -0.44 15.56
CA TYR A 185 -16.12 0.84 14.92
C TYR A 185 -17.49 1.35 15.38
N VAL A 186 -17.55 2.60 15.77
CA VAL A 186 -18.76 3.26 16.23
C VAL A 186 -19.14 4.35 15.24
N SER A 187 -20.43 4.41 14.88
CA SER A 187 -20.98 5.44 13.99
C SER A 187 -20.84 6.85 14.60
N PRO A 188 -20.80 7.92 13.77
CA PRO A 188 -20.66 9.29 14.27
C PRO A 188 -21.76 9.73 15.25
N ASP A 189 -22.96 9.13 15.16
CA ASP A 189 -24.08 9.38 16.05
C ASP A 189 -24.08 8.48 17.32
N GLY A 190 -23.09 7.58 17.42
CA GLY A 190 -22.93 6.65 18.54
C GLY A 190 -23.97 5.54 18.65
N LYS A 191 -24.89 5.40 17.67
CA LYS A 191 -26.03 4.47 17.75
C LYS A 191 -25.73 3.08 17.18
N GLN A 192 -24.72 2.96 16.34
CA GLN A 192 -24.37 1.70 15.67
C GLN A 192 -22.92 1.35 15.95
N TYR A 193 -22.62 0.07 16.01
CA TYR A 193 -21.26 -0.43 16.12
C TYR A 193 -21.04 -1.67 15.26
N GLN A 194 -19.81 -1.82 14.77
CA GLN A 194 -19.33 -2.97 14.01
C GLN A 194 -18.08 -3.53 14.69
N LYS A 195 -18.13 -4.78 15.14
CA LYS A 195 -16.95 -5.43 15.73
C LYS A 195 -15.84 -5.56 14.69
N VAL A 196 -14.59 -5.34 15.12
CA VAL A 196 -13.41 -5.66 14.33
C VAL A 196 -13.25 -7.19 14.35
N GLN A 197 -13.22 -7.79 13.16
CA GLN A 197 -12.99 -9.23 12.97
C GLN A 197 -11.51 -9.55 12.94
#